data_9196ffa424992002c85d7767ddc99347
#
_entry.id   9196ffa424992002c85d7767ddc99347
#
_cell.length_a   1.000
_cell.length_b   1.000
_cell.length_c   1.000
_cell.angle_alpha   90.00
_cell.angle_beta   90.00
_cell.angle_gamma   90.00
#
_symmetry.space_group_name_H-M   'P 1'
#
loop_
_entity.id
_entity.type
_entity.pdbx_description
1 polymer ?
#
loop_
_entity_poly.entity_id
_entity_poly.type
_entity_poly.pdbx_seq_one_letter_code
_entity_poly.pdbx_strand_id
1 'polypeptide(L)'
;MFIRKVYKQMDTLVNLSRYISFILRHRPDTIGLSLDKHGYIDVQDLINGIKENSDFYIDLDILKFIVETDNKKRYSFSEDGTKIRANQGHSVKVDLGLKEVKPPSVLYHGTGEKYLESILKEGLKSKSRMYVHLSSDIDTAISVGKRHGEPVALGIDAERMYE
;
A
#
# COMPACT_ATOMS: atom_id res chain seq x y z
N MET A 1 20.03 27.94 6.27
CA MET A 1 20.72 26.64 6.38
C MET A 1 19.87 25.57 7.07
N PHE A 2 19.09 25.92 8.08
CA PHE A 2 18.23 24.99 8.85
C PHE A 2 17.09 24.38 7.99
N ILE A 3 16.38 25.16 7.20
CA ILE A 3 15.23 24.73 6.40
C ILE A 3 15.62 23.66 5.35
N ARG A 4 16.74 23.81 4.64
CA ARG A 4 17.20 22.81 3.66
C ARG A 4 17.52 21.45 4.27
N LYS A 5 18.00 21.42 5.52
CA LYS A 5 18.33 20.17 6.23
C LYS A 5 17.07 19.42 6.64
N VAL A 6 16.03 20.14 7.07
CA VAL A 6 14.72 19.56 7.42
C VAL A 6 14.02 18.98 6.18
N TYR A 7 13.96 19.70 5.07
CA TYR A 7 13.38 19.17 3.82
C TYR A 7 14.11 17.92 3.32
N LYS A 8 15.45 17.91 3.37
CA LYS A 8 16.23 16.72 2.96
C LYS A 8 15.96 15.51 3.84
N GLN A 9 15.73 15.69 5.15
CA GLN A 9 15.36 14.62 6.07
C GLN A 9 13.93 14.12 5.81
N MET A 10 12.97 15.01 5.54
CA MET A 10 11.60 14.61 5.19
C MET A 10 11.55 13.82 3.88
N ASP A 11 12.27 14.25 2.85
CA ASP A 11 12.38 13.53 1.58
C ASP A 11 12.98 12.12 1.78
N THR A 12 13.96 12.00 2.66
CA THR A 12 14.57 10.70 3.00
C THR A 12 13.57 9.78 3.70
N LEU A 13 12.77 10.27 4.65
CA LEU A 13 11.73 9.48 5.32
C LEU A 13 10.62 9.04 4.37
N VAL A 14 10.19 9.92 3.45
CA VAL A 14 9.20 9.57 2.43
C VAL A 14 9.74 8.48 1.49
N ASN A 15 11.00 8.57 1.08
CA ASN A 15 11.62 7.57 0.22
C ASN A 15 11.83 6.24 0.96
N LEU A 16 12.23 6.28 2.21
CA LEU A 16 12.32 5.09 3.06
C LEU A 16 10.95 4.42 3.25
N SER A 17 9.90 5.19 3.53
CA SER A 17 8.53 4.66 3.63
C SER A 17 8.08 4.01 2.31
N ARG A 18 8.40 4.60 1.16
CA ARG A 18 8.12 3.99 -0.15
C ARG A 18 8.88 2.69 -0.36
N TYR A 19 10.13 2.64 0.05
CA TYR A 19 10.97 1.45 -0.05
C TYR A 19 10.45 0.33 0.85
N ILE A 20 10.08 0.63 2.10
CA ILE A 20 9.41 -0.32 3.01
C ILE A 20 8.12 -0.84 2.38
N SER A 21 7.30 0.05 1.80
CA SER A 21 6.08 -0.33 1.12
C SER A 21 6.33 -1.27 -0.07
N PHE A 22 7.36 -1.01 -0.84
CA PHE A 22 7.77 -1.86 -1.96
C PHE A 22 8.20 -3.25 -1.51
N ILE A 23 9.02 -3.34 -0.47
CA ILE A 23 9.44 -4.61 0.12
C ILE A 23 8.22 -5.40 0.61
N LEU A 24 7.43 -4.81 1.51
CA LEU A 24 6.32 -5.49 2.18
C LEU A 24 5.15 -5.87 1.26
N ARG A 25 5.07 -5.31 0.05
CA ARG A 25 3.96 -5.57 -0.87
C ARG A 25 4.35 -6.36 -2.10
N HIS A 26 5.59 -6.18 -2.54
CA HIS A 26 5.96 -6.59 -3.89
C HIS A 26 7.22 -7.44 -3.96
N ARG A 27 8.28 -7.02 -3.29
CA ARG A 27 9.61 -7.59 -3.48
C ARG A 27 10.40 -7.74 -2.17
N PRO A 28 9.93 -8.58 -1.22
CA PRO A 28 10.71 -8.89 0.00
C PRO A 28 12.06 -9.53 -0.32
N ASP A 29 12.16 -10.21 -1.45
CA ASP A 29 13.38 -10.83 -1.97
C ASP A 29 14.52 -9.84 -2.22
N THR A 30 14.24 -8.55 -2.46
CA THR A 30 15.27 -7.52 -2.65
C THR A 30 16.15 -7.29 -1.44
N ILE A 31 15.69 -7.71 -0.27
CA ILE A 31 16.46 -7.69 0.98
C ILE A 31 16.69 -9.11 1.54
N GLY A 32 16.57 -10.12 0.68
CA GLY A 32 16.84 -11.52 1.04
C GLY A 32 15.78 -12.17 1.94
N LEU A 33 14.58 -11.59 2.06
CA LEU A 33 13.53 -12.08 2.94
C LEU A 33 12.29 -12.55 2.17
N SER A 34 11.38 -13.21 2.89
CA SER A 34 10.06 -13.60 2.42
C SER A 34 9.00 -13.25 3.45
N LEU A 35 7.77 -12.99 2.98
CA LEU A 35 6.63 -12.77 3.87
C LEU A 35 6.13 -14.12 4.39
N ASP A 36 5.63 -14.14 5.63
CA ASP A 36 4.83 -15.28 6.09
C ASP A 36 3.46 -15.32 5.39
N LYS A 37 2.66 -16.35 5.65
CA LYS A 37 1.36 -16.52 4.99
C LYS A 37 0.40 -15.34 5.20
N HIS A 38 0.58 -14.56 6.27
CA HIS A 38 -0.24 -13.41 6.61
C HIS A 38 0.40 -12.06 6.23
N GLY A 39 1.50 -12.10 5.49
CA GLY A 39 2.19 -10.91 5.00
C GLY A 39 3.15 -10.27 5.98
N TYR A 40 3.50 -10.94 7.08
CA TYR A 40 4.42 -10.42 8.09
C TYR A 40 5.87 -10.75 7.78
N ILE A 41 6.75 -9.84 8.19
CA ILE A 41 8.20 -10.01 8.34
C ILE A 41 8.58 -9.67 9.78
N ASP A 42 9.60 -10.33 10.32
CA ASP A 42 10.21 -9.92 11.58
C ASP A 42 10.78 -8.50 11.48
N VAL A 43 10.53 -7.68 12.51
CA VAL A 43 10.93 -6.26 12.52
C VAL A 43 12.45 -6.11 12.44
N GLN A 44 13.20 -6.94 13.18
CA GLN A 44 14.66 -6.84 13.18
C GLN A 44 15.26 -7.31 11.86
N ASP A 45 14.69 -8.35 11.26
CA ASP A 45 15.11 -8.84 9.94
C ASP A 45 14.85 -7.79 8.87
N LEU A 46 13.70 -7.10 8.90
CA LEU A 46 13.41 -5.99 7.99
C LEU A 46 14.44 -4.86 8.13
N ILE A 47 14.74 -4.44 9.37
CA ILE A 47 15.73 -3.39 9.64
C ILE A 47 17.11 -3.78 9.13
N ASN A 48 17.56 -5.00 9.45
CA ASN A 48 18.86 -5.49 9.01
C ASN A 48 18.93 -5.63 7.49
N GLY A 49 17.90 -6.21 6.87
CA GLY A 49 17.85 -6.35 5.43
C GLY A 49 17.89 -5.01 4.68
N ILE A 50 17.21 -3.98 5.19
CA ILE A 50 17.28 -2.63 4.60
C ILE A 50 18.68 -2.04 4.75
N LYS A 51 19.31 -2.15 5.92
CA LYS A 51 20.68 -1.65 6.17
C LYS A 51 21.71 -2.30 5.26
N GLU A 52 21.58 -3.60 5.02
CA GLU A 52 22.52 -4.37 4.22
C GLU A 52 22.35 -4.17 2.70
N ASN A 53 21.13 -3.85 2.26
CA ASN A 53 20.79 -3.80 0.83
C ASN A 53 20.42 -2.40 0.32
N SER A 54 20.63 -1.34 1.12
CA SER A 54 20.36 0.04 0.72
C SER A 54 21.20 1.03 1.51
N ASP A 55 21.23 2.29 1.02
CA ASP A 55 21.88 3.41 1.73
C ASP A 55 20.95 4.08 2.77
N PHE A 56 19.78 3.52 3.04
CA PHE A 56 18.89 4.08 4.03
C PHE A 56 19.37 3.81 5.45
N TYR A 57 19.40 4.86 6.26
CA TYR A 57 19.50 4.70 7.70
C TYR A 57 18.12 4.38 8.28
N ILE A 58 18.01 3.30 9.00
CA ILE A 58 16.79 2.85 9.67
C ILE A 58 17.14 2.19 11.01
N ASP A 59 16.32 2.46 12.01
CA ASP A 59 16.29 1.76 13.29
C ASP A 59 14.81 1.55 13.71
N LEU A 60 14.61 0.98 14.88
CA LEU A 60 13.27 0.70 15.39
C LEU A 60 12.45 1.98 15.61
N ASP A 61 13.07 3.05 16.08
CA ASP A 61 12.37 4.31 16.37
C ASP A 61 11.91 4.99 15.09
N ILE A 62 12.75 5.01 14.06
CA ILE A 62 12.39 5.50 12.72
C ILE A 62 11.27 4.66 12.12
N LEU A 63 11.33 3.34 12.24
CA LEU A 63 10.29 2.45 11.72
C LEU A 63 8.95 2.70 12.42
N LYS A 64 8.95 2.80 13.75
CA LYS A 64 7.76 3.16 14.54
C LYS A 64 7.19 4.51 14.13
N PHE A 65 8.04 5.52 13.99
CA PHE A 65 7.63 6.85 13.54
C PHE A 65 6.95 6.81 12.16
N ILE A 66 7.51 6.07 11.19
CA ILE A 66 6.91 5.91 9.86
C ILE A 66 5.52 5.27 9.97
N VAL A 67 5.36 4.22 10.78
CA VAL A 67 4.08 3.52 10.95
C VAL A 67 3.04 4.41 11.65
N GLU A 68 3.42 5.11 12.70
CA GLU A 68 2.54 5.97 13.50
C GLU A 68 2.06 7.20 12.71
N THR A 69 2.94 7.81 11.93
CA THR A 69 2.64 9.00 11.14
C THR A 69 2.02 8.72 9.78
N ASP A 70 1.87 7.44 9.39
CA ASP A 70 1.23 7.08 8.13
C ASP A 70 -0.30 7.23 8.19
N ASN A 71 -0.80 8.39 7.77
CA ASN A 71 -2.23 8.71 7.72
C ASN A 71 -3.06 7.71 6.89
N LYS A 72 -2.43 6.96 5.97
CA LYS A 72 -3.10 5.96 5.13
C LYS A 72 -3.12 4.57 5.75
N LYS A 73 -2.57 4.41 6.95
CA LYS A 73 -2.51 3.13 7.68
C LYS A 73 -2.03 1.97 6.80
N ARG A 74 -0.94 2.21 6.05
CA ARG A 74 -0.39 1.21 5.13
C ARG A 74 0.24 0.02 5.83
N TYR A 75 0.69 0.21 7.06
CA TYR A 75 1.45 -0.76 7.85
C TYR A 75 0.79 -1.03 9.19
N SER A 76 1.02 -2.21 9.74
CA SER A 76 0.73 -2.53 11.13
C SER A 76 1.77 -3.48 11.71
N PHE A 77 2.06 -3.30 12.98
CA PHE A 77 2.80 -4.28 13.76
C PHE A 77 1.87 -5.43 14.17
N SER A 78 2.46 -6.59 14.47
CA SER A 78 1.79 -7.66 15.20
C SER A 78 1.46 -7.20 16.63
N GLU A 79 0.58 -7.92 17.31
CA GLU A 79 0.13 -7.59 18.65
C GLU A 79 1.29 -7.50 19.66
N ASP A 80 2.28 -8.39 19.52
CA ASP A 80 3.51 -8.41 20.33
C ASP A 80 4.60 -7.43 19.85
N GLY A 81 4.36 -6.72 18.72
CA GLY A 81 5.30 -5.77 18.14
C GLY A 81 6.54 -6.38 17.47
N THR A 82 6.66 -7.72 17.41
CA THR A 82 7.85 -8.38 16.85
C THR A 82 7.84 -8.43 15.33
N LYS A 83 6.68 -8.33 14.69
CA LYS A 83 6.53 -8.40 13.25
C LYS A 83 5.82 -7.18 12.68
N ILE A 84 6.03 -6.94 11.40
CA ILE A 84 5.38 -5.85 10.64
C ILE A 84 4.86 -6.39 9.32
N ARG A 85 3.73 -5.84 8.85
CA ARG A 85 3.18 -6.11 7.52
C ARG A 85 2.63 -4.85 6.85
N ALA A 86 2.45 -4.92 5.53
CA ALA A 86 1.56 -4.01 4.84
C ALA A 86 0.10 -4.47 4.98
N ASN A 87 -0.82 -3.52 5.09
CA ASN A 87 -2.24 -3.82 5.31
C ASN A 87 -3.00 -4.08 4.02
N GLN A 88 -2.46 -3.67 2.86
CA GLN A 88 -3.11 -3.82 1.56
C GLN A 88 -2.14 -3.58 0.39
N GLY A 89 -2.58 -3.92 -0.81
CA GLY A 89 -1.89 -3.56 -2.06
C GLY A 89 -0.79 -4.52 -2.49
N HIS A 90 -0.80 -5.76 -1.98
CA HIS A 90 0.17 -6.78 -2.32
C HIS A 90 0.03 -7.26 -3.77
N SER A 91 1.18 -7.57 -4.38
CA SER A 91 1.30 -8.42 -5.57
C SER A 91 1.84 -9.82 -5.21
N VAL A 92 2.41 -9.96 -4.02
CA VAL A 92 2.78 -11.25 -3.43
C VAL A 92 1.53 -11.88 -2.83
N LYS A 93 1.37 -13.21 -3.01
CA LYS A 93 0.21 -13.93 -2.46
C LYS A 93 0.32 -14.04 -0.95
N VAL A 94 -0.62 -13.44 -0.23
CA VAL A 94 -0.72 -13.45 1.23
C VAL A 94 -2.19 -13.56 1.65
N ASP A 95 -2.44 -14.12 2.82
CA ASP A 95 -3.76 -14.12 3.46
C ASP A 95 -3.78 -13.05 4.56
N LEU A 96 -4.36 -11.90 4.27
CA LEU A 96 -4.44 -10.79 5.23
C LEU A 96 -5.50 -11.01 6.31
N GLY A 97 -6.27 -12.10 6.24
CA GLY A 97 -7.37 -12.37 7.17
C GLY A 97 -8.50 -11.35 7.07
N LEU A 98 -8.71 -10.77 5.87
CA LEU A 98 -9.78 -9.79 5.65
C LEU A 98 -11.13 -10.48 5.81
N LYS A 99 -11.99 -9.90 6.63
CA LYS A 99 -13.37 -10.36 6.78
C LYS A 99 -14.23 -9.75 5.69
N GLU A 100 -15.08 -10.58 5.10
CA GLU A 100 -16.13 -10.11 4.21
C GLU A 100 -17.12 -9.25 4.98
N VAL A 101 -17.49 -8.11 4.41
CA VAL A 101 -18.48 -7.21 4.99
C VAL A 101 -19.44 -6.76 3.90
N LYS A 102 -20.71 -6.54 4.26
CA LYS A 102 -21.69 -5.99 3.32
C LYS A 102 -21.23 -4.58 2.89
N PRO A 103 -21.04 -4.33 1.58
CA PRO A 103 -20.62 -3.02 1.11
C PRO A 103 -21.78 -2.01 1.18
N PRO A 104 -21.50 -0.70 1.08
CA PRO A 104 -22.53 0.29 0.75
C PRO A 104 -23.05 0.05 -0.68
N SER A 105 -24.18 0.69 -1.05
CA SER A 105 -24.77 0.50 -2.38
C SER A 105 -23.82 0.88 -3.52
N VAL A 106 -22.99 1.90 -3.33
CA VAL A 106 -22.02 2.37 -4.34
C VAL A 106 -20.63 2.45 -3.75
N LEU A 107 -19.66 1.93 -4.48
CA LEU A 107 -18.24 2.14 -4.28
C LEU A 107 -17.61 2.76 -5.53
N TYR A 108 -16.45 3.39 -5.38
CA TYR A 108 -15.80 4.13 -6.46
C TYR A 108 -14.43 3.55 -6.79
N HIS A 109 -14.14 3.45 -8.12
CA HIS A 109 -12.80 3.11 -8.59
C HIS A 109 -12.19 4.30 -9.33
N GLY A 110 -11.02 4.75 -8.88
CA GLY A 110 -10.26 5.81 -9.53
C GLY A 110 -9.26 5.25 -10.55
N THR A 111 -9.33 5.74 -11.78
CA THR A 111 -8.44 5.33 -12.87
C THR A 111 -8.05 6.52 -13.75
N GLY A 112 -7.15 6.34 -14.70
CA GLY A 112 -6.87 7.33 -15.75
C GLY A 112 -7.79 7.11 -16.96
N GLU A 113 -8.20 8.20 -17.63
CA GLU A 113 -9.07 8.19 -18.79
C GLU A 113 -8.63 7.20 -19.89
N LYS A 114 -7.32 7.08 -20.12
CA LYS A 114 -6.74 6.13 -21.10
C LYS A 114 -7.09 4.66 -20.87
N TYR A 115 -7.56 4.30 -19.67
CA TYR A 115 -7.96 2.93 -19.33
C TYR A 115 -9.47 2.71 -19.38
N LEU A 116 -10.26 3.78 -19.55
CA LEU A 116 -11.72 3.73 -19.47
C LEU A 116 -12.32 2.75 -20.47
N GLU A 117 -11.91 2.82 -21.74
CA GLU A 117 -12.42 1.95 -22.80
C GLU A 117 -12.18 0.47 -22.48
N SER A 118 -10.96 0.11 -22.04
CA SER A 118 -10.64 -1.28 -21.70
C SER A 118 -11.45 -1.76 -20.48
N ILE A 119 -11.67 -0.89 -19.49
CA ILE A 119 -12.44 -1.22 -18.29
C ILE A 119 -13.91 -1.44 -18.64
N LEU A 120 -14.50 -0.58 -19.49
CA LEU A 120 -15.89 -0.73 -19.94
C LEU A 120 -16.11 -2.00 -20.77
N LYS A 121 -15.09 -2.41 -21.54
CA LYS A 121 -15.17 -3.62 -22.37
C LYS A 121 -14.90 -4.92 -21.60
N GLU A 122 -13.94 -4.90 -20.68
CA GLU A 122 -13.40 -6.12 -20.06
C GLU A 122 -13.70 -6.23 -18.56
N GLY A 123 -14.26 -5.19 -17.96
CA GLY A 123 -14.44 -5.08 -16.51
C GLY A 123 -13.16 -4.65 -15.77
N LEU A 124 -13.31 -4.38 -14.48
CA LEU A 124 -12.17 -4.10 -13.59
C LEU A 124 -11.39 -5.38 -13.30
N LYS A 125 -10.08 -5.33 -13.52
CA LYS A 125 -9.17 -6.45 -13.27
C LYS A 125 -8.10 -6.05 -12.25
N SER A 126 -7.77 -6.95 -11.32
CA SER A 126 -6.73 -6.72 -10.30
C SER A 126 -5.32 -6.60 -10.89
N LYS A 127 -5.10 -7.14 -12.11
CA LYS A 127 -3.81 -7.21 -12.81
C LYS A 127 -2.74 -7.86 -11.94
N SER A 128 -1.68 -7.12 -11.61
CA SER A 128 -0.58 -7.62 -10.77
C SER A 128 -0.89 -7.61 -9.27
N ARG A 129 -2.01 -7.04 -8.83
CA ARG A 129 -2.41 -7.02 -7.43
C ARG A 129 -3.36 -8.16 -7.10
N MET A 130 -3.47 -8.51 -5.82
CA MET A 130 -4.40 -9.57 -5.38
C MET A 130 -5.86 -9.16 -5.56
N TYR A 131 -6.17 -7.87 -5.36
CA TYR A 131 -7.54 -7.34 -5.34
C TYR A 131 -7.67 -6.05 -6.15
N VAL A 132 -8.86 -5.80 -6.64
CA VAL A 132 -9.27 -4.45 -7.09
C VAL A 132 -9.60 -3.62 -5.85
N HIS A 133 -9.05 -2.41 -5.77
CA HIS A 133 -9.31 -1.50 -4.65
C HIS A 133 -10.41 -0.53 -5.04
N LEU A 134 -11.40 -0.41 -4.16
CA LEU A 134 -12.50 0.52 -4.28
C LEU A 134 -12.48 1.50 -3.09
N SER A 135 -13.08 2.67 -3.25
CA SER A 135 -13.18 3.70 -2.22
C SER A 135 -14.66 3.96 -1.90
N SER A 136 -14.95 4.30 -0.65
CA SER A 136 -16.29 4.70 -0.24
C SER A 136 -16.68 6.10 -0.67
N ASP A 137 -15.71 6.94 -1.06
CA ASP A 137 -15.92 8.32 -1.50
C ASP A 137 -15.24 8.59 -2.84
N ILE A 138 -15.84 9.51 -3.60
CA ILE A 138 -15.44 9.87 -4.95
C ILE A 138 -14.12 10.67 -4.96
N ASP A 139 -13.87 11.51 -3.97
CA ASP A 139 -12.66 12.35 -3.91
C ASP A 139 -11.41 11.51 -3.75
N THR A 140 -11.47 10.47 -2.91
CA THR A 140 -10.41 9.47 -2.79
C THR A 140 -10.18 8.75 -4.12
N ALA A 141 -11.25 8.34 -4.82
CA ALA A 141 -11.13 7.69 -6.12
C ALA A 141 -10.48 8.62 -7.16
N ILE A 142 -10.89 9.88 -7.24
CA ILE A 142 -10.28 10.89 -8.11
C ILE A 142 -8.79 11.08 -7.78
N SER A 143 -8.45 11.20 -6.49
CA SER A 143 -7.07 11.31 -6.03
C SER A 143 -6.20 10.11 -6.44
N VAL A 144 -6.76 8.92 -6.45
CA VAL A 144 -6.10 7.71 -6.96
C VAL A 144 -5.94 7.78 -8.47
N GLY A 145 -6.99 8.18 -9.20
CA GLY A 145 -7.00 8.32 -10.66
C GLY A 145 -5.92 9.27 -11.18
N LYS A 146 -5.70 10.39 -10.49
CA LYS A 146 -4.64 11.38 -10.83
C LYS A 146 -3.22 10.80 -10.95
N ARG A 147 -2.96 9.66 -10.33
CA ARG A 147 -1.66 8.97 -10.44
C ARG A 147 -1.45 8.31 -11.81
N HIS A 148 -2.52 8.16 -12.58
CA HIS A 148 -2.54 7.43 -13.85
C HIS A 148 -2.82 8.32 -15.06
N GLY A 149 -2.89 9.64 -14.87
CA GLY A 149 -3.18 10.64 -15.90
C GLY A 149 -4.43 11.45 -15.57
N GLU A 150 -5.19 11.88 -16.60
CA GLU A 150 -6.47 12.54 -16.40
C GLU A 150 -7.41 11.61 -15.62
N PRO A 151 -7.92 12.05 -14.44
CA PRO A 151 -8.61 11.14 -13.53
C PRO A 151 -10.06 10.90 -13.95
N VAL A 152 -10.46 9.64 -13.88
CA VAL A 152 -11.85 9.21 -13.99
C VAL A 152 -12.24 8.42 -12.75
N ALA A 153 -13.37 8.70 -12.15
CA ALA A 153 -13.97 7.92 -11.08
C ALA A 153 -15.17 7.13 -11.62
N LEU A 154 -15.09 5.82 -11.50
CA LEU A 154 -16.16 4.90 -11.88
C LEU A 154 -17.01 4.56 -10.66
N GLY A 155 -18.30 4.77 -10.71
CA GLY A 155 -19.25 4.27 -9.71
C GLY A 155 -19.56 2.79 -9.96
N ILE A 156 -19.43 1.98 -8.92
CA ILE A 156 -19.65 0.53 -8.93
C ILE A 156 -20.89 0.23 -8.10
N ASP A 157 -21.87 -0.45 -8.70
CA ASP A 157 -23.03 -0.99 -7.99
C ASP A 157 -22.57 -2.16 -7.08
N ALA A 158 -22.12 -1.79 -5.89
CA ALA A 158 -21.49 -2.74 -4.96
C ALA A 158 -22.52 -3.62 -4.26
N GLU A 159 -23.77 -3.15 -4.10
CA GLU A 159 -24.85 -3.94 -3.55
C GLU A 159 -25.19 -5.12 -4.47
N ARG A 160 -25.35 -4.85 -5.76
CA ARG A 160 -25.61 -5.88 -6.76
C ARG A 160 -24.45 -6.86 -6.95
N MET A 161 -23.20 -6.41 -6.71
CA MET A 161 -22.03 -7.30 -6.75
C MET A 161 -21.93 -8.23 -5.55
N TYR A 162 -22.59 -7.88 -4.43
CA TYR A 162 -22.54 -8.64 -3.19
C TYR A 162 -23.60 -9.76 -3.15
N GLU A 163 -24.68 -9.66 -3.95
CA GLU A 163 -25.73 -10.69 -4.14
C GLU A 163 -25.16 -11.92 -4.85
#